data_b56fca17b13027dd102a317e8a0597d1
#
_entry.id   b56fca17b13027dd102a317e8a0597d1
#
_cell.length_a   1.000
_cell.length_b   1.000
_cell.length_c   1.000
_cell.angle_alpha   90.00
_cell.angle_beta   90.00
_cell.angle_gamma   90.00
#
_symmetry.space_group_name_H-M   'P 1'
#
loop_
_entity.id
_entity.type
_entity.pdbx_description
1 polymer ?
#
loop_
_entity_poly.entity_id
_entity_poly.type
_entity_poly.pdbx_seq_one_letter_code
_entity_poly.pdbx_strand_id
1 'polypeptide(L)'
;MGKVTGFLEFERLEEGYEPVGQRLKTWKEFVIGLNTEQAKVQGARCMDCGTPFCNNGCPVNNIIPDFNDLVYQGDWRNAIEVLHSTNNFPEFTGRICPAPCEAACVDRKSTRLNSSH
;
A
#
# COMPACT_ATOMS: atom_id res chain seq x y z
N MET A 1 -5.68 9.43 10.20
CA MET A 1 -4.94 10.30 9.28
C MET A 1 -3.45 10.02 9.40
N GLY A 2 -2.77 9.81 8.31
CA GLY A 2 -1.32 9.69 8.30
C GLY A 2 -0.67 11.02 8.69
N LYS A 3 0.59 11.20 8.41
CA LYS A 3 1.24 12.47 8.65
C LYS A 3 0.72 13.50 7.64
N VAL A 4 0.35 14.69 8.11
CA VAL A 4 -0.27 15.74 7.26
C VAL A 4 0.58 16.08 6.05
N THR A 5 1.90 16.13 6.22
CA THR A 5 2.86 16.45 5.15
C THR A 5 3.61 15.23 4.63
N GLY A 6 3.17 14.03 5.01
CA GLY A 6 3.89 12.81 4.67
C GLY A 6 4.12 12.61 3.18
N PHE A 7 3.15 12.96 2.35
CA PHE A 7 3.27 12.84 0.89
C PHE A 7 4.31 13.78 0.29
N LEU A 8 4.70 14.83 1.01
CA LEU A 8 5.75 15.75 0.61
C LEU A 8 7.13 15.34 1.13
N GLU A 9 7.17 14.71 2.31
CA GLU A 9 8.42 14.39 2.99
C GLU A 9 8.99 13.03 2.61
N PHE A 10 8.10 12.08 2.31
CA PHE A 10 8.51 10.70 2.03
C PHE A 10 8.26 10.36 0.57
N GLU A 11 9.25 9.72 -0.04
CA GLU A 11 9.11 9.23 -1.41
C GLU A 11 8.46 7.86 -1.43
N ARG A 12 7.88 7.52 -2.58
CA ARG A 12 7.31 6.21 -2.79
C ARG A 12 8.40 5.14 -2.81
N LEU A 13 8.18 4.07 -2.08
CA LEU A 13 9.07 2.93 -2.04
C LEU A 13 8.32 1.70 -2.53
N GLU A 14 8.91 0.96 -3.44
CA GLU A 14 8.32 -0.26 -3.97
C GLU A 14 8.99 -1.50 -3.38
N GLU A 15 8.26 -2.60 -3.42
CA GLU A 15 8.82 -3.90 -3.10
C GLU A 15 9.87 -4.29 -4.12
N GLY A 16 10.94 -4.91 -3.65
CA GLY A 16 11.99 -5.40 -4.52
C GLY A 16 11.78 -6.85 -4.91
N TYR A 17 12.61 -7.31 -5.83
CA TYR A 17 12.66 -8.71 -6.23
C TYR A 17 14.06 -9.24 -6.03
N GLU A 18 14.18 -10.53 -5.74
CA GLU A 18 15.48 -11.17 -5.73
C GLU A 18 16.10 -11.17 -7.13
N PRO A 19 17.44 -11.15 -7.23
CA PRO A 19 18.11 -11.22 -8.52
C PRO A 19 17.66 -12.43 -9.35
N VAL A 20 17.58 -12.24 -10.66
CA VAL A 20 17.10 -13.27 -11.59
C VAL A 20 17.86 -14.59 -11.40
N GLY A 21 19.19 -14.52 -11.25
CA GLY A 21 19.99 -15.71 -11.08
C GLY A 21 19.64 -16.55 -9.84
N GLN A 22 19.22 -15.88 -8.76
CA GLN A 22 18.83 -16.57 -7.54
C GLN A 22 17.40 -17.12 -7.61
N ARG A 23 16.46 -16.34 -8.14
CA ARG A 23 15.07 -16.78 -8.19
C ARG A 23 14.83 -17.91 -9.18
N LEU A 24 15.72 -18.13 -10.14
CA LEU A 24 15.66 -19.27 -11.05
C LEU A 24 16.02 -20.58 -10.36
N LYS A 25 16.69 -20.52 -9.22
CA LYS A 25 17.16 -21.70 -8.49
C LYS A 25 16.17 -22.22 -7.46
N THR A 26 15.08 -21.50 -7.22
CA THR A 26 14.13 -21.84 -6.16
C THR A 26 12.70 -21.62 -6.62
N TRP A 27 11.79 -22.37 -6.00
CA TRP A 27 10.35 -22.19 -6.20
C TRP A 27 9.72 -21.35 -5.09
N LYS A 28 10.54 -20.77 -4.22
CA LYS A 28 10.06 -19.93 -3.12
C LYS A 28 9.70 -18.54 -3.63
N GLU A 29 9.03 -17.81 -2.77
CA GLU A 29 8.65 -16.41 -3.05
C GLU A 29 9.91 -15.56 -3.30
N PHE A 30 9.92 -14.82 -4.37
CA PHE A 30 11.06 -13.98 -4.76
C PHE A 30 10.83 -12.48 -4.52
N VAL A 31 9.64 -12.10 -4.07
CA VAL A 31 9.32 -10.71 -3.75
C VAL A 31 9.93 -10.37 -2.40
N ILE A 32 10.67 -9.26 -2.34
CA ILE A 32 11.22 -8.74 -1.10
C ILE A 32 10.27 -7.65 -0.61
N GLY A 33 9.47 -7.98 0.40
CA GLY A 33 8.50 -7.06 0.96
C GLY A 33 9.14 -5.94 1.76
N LEU A 34 8.35 -4.93 2.07
CA LEU A 34 8.79 -3.83 2.91
C LEU A 34 8.86 -4.28 4.37
N ASN A 35 9.86 -3.77 5.10
CA ASN A 35 9.93 -4.02 6.54
C ASN A 35 8.91 -3.12 7.27
N THR A 36 8.77 -3.33 8.60
CA THR A 36 7.80 -2.59 9.40
C THR A 36 7.99 -1.08 9.33
N GLU A 37 9.24 -0.61 9.42
CA GLU A 37 9.51 0.84 9.36
C GLU A 37 9.19 1.42 7.99
N GLN A 38 9.55 0.72 6.94
CA GLN A 38 9.23 1.15 5.58
C GLN A 38 7.73 1.20 5.34
N ALA A 39 7.00 0.20 5.83
CA ALA A 39 5.53 0.18 5.71
C ALA A 39 4.88 1.34 6.45
N LYS A 40 5.38 1.68 7.66
CA LYS A 40 4.88 2.82 8.42
C LYS A 40 5.10 4.14 7.68
N VAL A 41 6.28 4.31 7.09
CA VAL A 41 6.60 5.51 6.30
C VAL A 41 5.69 5.60 5.08
N GLN A 42 5.44 4.50 4.40
CA GLN A 42 4.53 4.51 3.24
C GLN A 42 3.09 4.80 3.66
N GLY A 43 2.65 4.26 4.80
CA GLY A 43 1.33 4.59 5.36
C GLY A 43 1.17 6.06 5.69
N ALA A 44 2.24 6.72 6.11
CA ALA A 44 2.24 8.15 6.44
C ALA A 44 1.96 9.04 5.22
N ARG A 45 2.16 8.55 4.01
CA ARG A 45 1.93 9.33 2.79
C ARG A 45 0.47 9.56 2.47
N CYS A 46 -0.44 8.82 3.07
CA CYS A 46 -1.86 8.94 2.83
C CYS A 46 -2.38 10.29 3.36
N MET A 47 -3.08 11.04 2.52
CA MET A 47 -3.64 12.35 2.87
C MET A 47 -4.99 12.27 3.59
N ASP A 48 -5.55 11.08 3.73
CA ASP A 48 -6.86 10.89 4.35
C ASP A 48 -7.93 11.79 3.73
N CYS A 49 -8.12 11.65 2.43
CA CYS A 49 -9.03 12.50 1.68
C CYS A 49 -10.48 12.38 2.17
N GLY A 50 -11.19 13.49 2.24
CA GLY A 50 -12.60 13.50 2.61
C GLY A 50 -13.47 12.71 1.63
N THR A 51 -13.11 12.73 0.34
CA THR A 51 -13.69 11.85 -0.67
C THR A 51 -12.60 10.88 -1.14
N PRO A 52 -12.49 9.68 -0.53
CA PRO A 52 -11.39 8.79 -0.86
C PRO A 52 -11.66 8.00 -2.14
N PHE A 53 -11.26 8.56 -3.26
CA PHE A 53 -11.43 7.90 -4.56
C PHE A 53 -10.75 6.53 -4.62
N CYS A 54 -9.70 6.32 -3.83
CA CYS A 54 -9.03 5.03 -3.74
C CYS A 54 -9.97 3.92 -3.28
N ASN A 55 -10.91 4.21 -2.38
CA ASN A 55 -11.89 3.21 -1.94
C ASN A 55 -12.76 2.75 -3.11
N ASN A 56 -13.19 3.69 -3.94
CA ASN A 56 -13.99 3.35 -5.12
C ASN A 56 -13.16 2.66 -6.21
N GLY A 57 -11.88 2.99 -6.28
CA GLY A 57 -10.96 2.32 -7.22
C GLY A 57 -10.67 0.88 -6.85
N CYS A 58 -10.89 0.50 -5.61
CA CYS A 58 -10.69 -0.87 -5.16
C CYS A 58 -11.94 -1.71 -5.42
N PRO A 59 -11.87 -2.82 -6.17
CA PRO A 59 -13.03 -3.67 -6.43
C PRO A 59 -13.68 -4.23 -5.17
N VAL A 60 -12.91 -4.35 -4.10
CA VAL A 60 -13.39 -4.85 -2.79
C VAL A 60 -13.89 -3.71 -1.91
N ASN A 61 -13.68 -2.48 -2.31
CA ASN A 61 -14.02 -1.27 -1.55
C ASN A 61 -13.34 -1.24 -0.17
N ASN A 62 -12.05 -1.51 -0.14
CA ASN A 62 -11.28 -1.42 1.10
C ASN A 62 -11.29 0.02 1.63
N ILE A 63 -11.30 0.14 2.95
CA ILE A 63 -11.26 1.44 3.63
C ILE A 63 -9.79 1.85 3.77
N ILE A 64 -9.24 2.36 2.68
CA ILE A 64 -7.80 2.54 2.51
C ILE A 64 -7.20 3.61 3.43
N PRO A 65 -7.78 4.81 3.56
CA PRO A 65 -7.20 5.81 4.45
C PRO A 65 -7.11 5.35 5.90
N ASP A 66 -8.11 4.62 6.36
CA ASP A 66 -8.15 4.18 7.75
C ASP A 66 -7.06 3.18 8.07
N PHE A 67 -6.88 2.15 7.23
CA PHE A 67 -5.82 1.19 7.52
C PHE A 67 -4.42 1.79 7.32
N ASN A 68 -4.27 2.74 6.41
CA ASN A 68 -2.99 3.45 6.24
C ASN A 68 -2.61 4.23 7.50
N ASP A 69 -3.57 4.90 8.11
CA ASP A 69 -3.34 5.62 9.36
C ASP A 69 -2.93 4.67 10.48
N LEU A 70 -3.63 3.56 10.62
CA LEU A 70 -3.32 2.57 11.65
C LEU A 70 -1.95 1.94 11.44
N VAL A 71 -1.56 1.70 10.19
CA VAL A 71 -0.21 1.22 9.88
C VAL A 71 0.84 2.26 10.25
N TYR A 72 0.59 3.53 9.95
CA TYR A 72 1.50 4.61 10.31
C TYR A 72 1.71 4.70 11.82
N GLN A 73 0.64 4.54 12.59
CA GLN A 73 0.70 4.57 14.05
C GLN A 73 1.30 3.29 14.65
N GLY A 74 1.44 2.25 13.86
CA GLY A 74 1.96 0.97 14.32
C GLY A 74 0.91 0.07 14.97
N ASP A 75 -0.36 0.41 14.86
CA ASP A 75 -1.47 -0.38 15.40
C ASP A 75 -1.89 -1.45 14.39
N TRP A 76 -1.06 -2.47 14.25
CA TRP A 76 -1.26 -3.52 13.26
C TRP A 76 -2.51 -4.35 13.51
N ARG A 77 -2.89 -4.51 14.77
CA ARG A 77 -4.08 -5.28 15.11
C ARG A 77 -5.34 -4.64 14.56
N ASN A 78 -5.54 -3.36 14.82
CA ASN A 78 -6.69 -2.64 14.31
C ASN A 78 -6.63 -2.45 12.81
N ALA A 79 -5.41 -2.29 12.26
CA ALA A 79 -5.23 -2.20 10.81
C ALA A 79 -5.75 -3.46 10.11
N ILE A 80 -5.41 -4.64 10.63
CA ILE A 80 -5.87 -5.89 10.01
C ILE A 80 -7.38 -6.09 10.20
N GLU A 81 -7.95 -5.63 11.30
CA GLU A 81 -9.40 -5.68 11.51
C GLU A 81 -10.14 -4.82 10.49
N VAL A 82 -9.65 -3.61 10.24
CA VAL A 82 -10.22 -2.73 9.20
C VAL A 82 -10.11 -3.39 7.83
N LEU A 83 -8.96 -3.96 7.51
CA LEU A 83 -8.75 -4.63 6.24
C LEU A 83 -9.68 -5.84 6.08
N HIS A 84 -9.85 -6.65 7.13
CA HIS A 84 -10.73 -7.81 7.10
C HIS A 84 -12.21 -7.45 7.02
N SER A 85 -12.59 -6.23 7.36
CA SER A 85 -13.99 -5.80 7.26
C SER A 85 -14.50 -5.81 5.82
N THR A 86 -13.61 -5.67 4.86
CA THR A 86 -13.94 -5.63 3.43
C THR A 86 -13.25 -6.72 2.62
N ASN A 87 -12.14 -7.27 3.12
CA ASN A 87 -11.34 -8.26 2.40
C ASN A 87 -11.03 -9.44 3.32
N ASN A 88 -11.60 -10.60 3.01
CA ASN A 88 -11.46 -11.78 3.86
C ASN A 88 -10.10 -12.46 3.75
N PHE A 89 -9.43 -12.32 2.61
CA PHE A 89 -8.16 -13.02 2.34
C PHE A 89 -7.10 -12.07 1.79
N PRO A 90 -6.69 -11.06 2.59
CA PRO A 90 -5.73 -10.06 2.10
C PRO A 90 -4.36 -10.65 1.77
N GLU A 91 -3.99 -11.77 2.39
CA GLU A 91 -2.72 -12.46 2.10
C GLU A 91 -2.64 -12.99 0.68
N PHE A 92 -3.78 -13.32 0.08
CA PHE A 92 -3.82 -13.73 -1.33
C PHE A 92 -4.01 -12.55 -2.26
N THR A 93 -5.01 -11.70 -1.96
CA THR A 93 -5.35 -10.58 -2.83
C THR A 93 -4.23 -9.55 -2.90
N GLY A 94 -3.53 -9.33 -1.80
CA GLY A 94 -2.42 -8.37 -1.76
C GLY A 94 -1.25 -8.76 -2.66
N ARG A 95 -1.02 -10.06 -2.83
CA ARG A 95 0.08 -10.53 -3.67
C ARG A 95 -0.18 -10.41 -5.16
N ILE A 96 -1.44 -10.46 -5.56
CA ILE A 96 -1.81 -10.43 -7.00
C ILE A 96 -2.44 -9.11 -7.40
N CYS A 97 -2.66 -8.20 -6.47
CA CYS A 97 -3.40 -6.96 -6.72
C CYS A 97 -2.58 -5.99 -7.57
N PRO A 98 -3.14 -5.51 -8.70
CA PRO A 98 -2.48 -4.48 -9.50
C PRO A 98 -2.62 -3.08 -8.91
N ALA A 99 -3.21 -2.95 -7.73
CA ALA A 99 -3.39 -1.69 -7.00
C ALA A 99 -4.09 -0.61 -7.80
N PRO A 100 -5.34 -0.84 -8.26
CA PRO A 100 -6.08 0.20 -8.99
C PRO A 100 -6.38 1.41 -8.13
N CYS A 101 -6.30 1.27 -6.80
CA CYS A 101 -6.44 2.39 -5.88
C CYS A 101 -5.36 3.46 -6.08
N GLU A 102 -4.16 3.06 -6.50
CA GLU A 102 -3.09 4.02 -6.78
C GLU A 102 -3.45 4.91 -7.98
N ALA A 103 -4.04 4.33 -9.01
CA ALA A 103 -4.49 5.11 -10.16
C ALA A 103 -5.63 6.06 -9.81
N ALA A 104 -6.48 5.66 -8.86
CA ALA A 104 -7.59 6.47 -8.38
C ALA A 104 -7.17 7.54 -7.38
N CYS A 105 -6.01 7.41 -6.76
CA CYS A 105 -5.52 8.34 -5.76
C CYS A 105 -5.34 9.74 -6.33
N VAL A 106 -5.75 10.75 -5.56
CA VAL A 106 -5.60 12.15 -5.98
C VAL A 106 -4.13 12.58 -5.98
N ASP A 107 -3.28 11.94 -5.19
CA ASP A 107 -1.85 12.20 -5.18
C ASP A 107 -1.12 11.33 -6.21
N ARG A 108 -1.51 11.48 -7.45
CA ARG A 108 -0.92 10.69 -8.55
C ARG A 108 0.57 10.87 -8.69
N LYS A 109 1.03 12.05 -8.36
CA LYS A 109 2.44 12.41 -8.52
C LYS A 109 3.33 11.55 -7.67
N SER A 110 2.90 11.26 -6.44
CA SER A 110 3.70 10.51 -5.51
C SER A 110 3.32 9.04 -5.43
N THR A 111 2.14 8.64 -5.91
CA THR A 111 1.75 7.23 -5.90
C THR A 111 2.13 6.49 -7.16
N ARG A 112 2.31 7.20 -8.26
CA ARG A 112 2.67 6.57 -9.53
C ARG A 112 4.15 6.72 -9.79
N LEU A 113 4.73 5.65 -10.27
CA LEU A 113 6.12 5.64 -10.65
C LEU A 113 6.41 6.59 -11.76
N ASN A 114 5.54 6.63 -12.67
CA ASN A 114 5.79 7.36 -13.87
C ASN A 114 4.46 7.80 -14.45
N SER A 115 4.27 9.08 -14.41
CA SER A 115 3.05 9.68 -14.92
C SER A 115 2.99 9.73 -16.43
N SER A 116 4.06 9.43 -17.11
CA SER A 116 4.11 9.48 -18.56
C SER A 116 3.43 8.28 -19.23
N HIS A 117 3.23 7.25 -18.50
CA HIS A 117 2.58 6.06 -19.05
C HIS A 117 1.10 6.10 -18.85
#